data_7e53670422a3830d98b545a4f8d3c089
#
_entry.id   7e53670422a3830d98b545a4f8d3c089
#
_cell.length_a   1.000
_cell.length_b   1.000
_cell.length_c   1.000
_cell.angle_alpha   90.00
_cell.angle_beta   90.00
_cell.angle_gamma   90.00
#
_symmetry.space_group_name_H-M   'P 1'
#
loop_
_entity.id
_entity.type
_entity.pdbx_description
1 polymer ?
#
loop_
_entity_poly.entity_id
_entity_poly.type
_entity_poly.pdbx_seq_one_letter_code
_entity_poly.pdbx_strand_id
1 'polypeptide(L)'
;MTPARLPLLQRATTAWRGHAGSTGITLVLFLPPALLLFTLFVVMPIGEAAWYSVFRWDGFGSPTEFIGLRNYEQLFASKVFHTALRNNFWIIAVSLGIQLPLALAMALILAERIPAAPIFRMIFFLPYVLAEIAAGLIWRFAYDGDYGLIASIARAFGTVAPHVLADPQYAEAAILSVIVWKYFGFHMMLYIAGLQAIDRDLC
;
A
#
# COMPACT_ATOMS: atom_id res chain seq x y z
N MET A 1 -35.41 41.60 34.40
CA MET A 1 -34.59 40.47 34.88
C MET A 1 -33.72 39.97 33.72
N THR A 2 -32.45 40.34 33.73
CA THR A 2 -31.48 40.01 32.65
C THR A 2 -30.81 38.69 32.97
N PRO A 3 -30.78 37.69 32.07
CA PRO A 3 -30.10 36.43 32.35
C PRO A 3 -28.58 36.64 32.36
N ALA A 4 -27.94 36.28 33.48
CA ALA A 4 -26.50 36.34 33.67
C ALA A 4 -25.79 35.44 32.62
N ARG A 5 -24.96 36.06 31.77
CA ARG A 5 -24.07 35.37 30.84
C ARG A 5 -22.93 34.73 31.66
N LEU A 6 -22.96 33.41 31.80
CA LEU A 6 -21.82 32.66 32.35
C LEU A 6 -20.58 32.91 31.47
N PRO A 7 -19.39 33.16 32.03
CA PRO A 7 -18.19 33.43 31.27
C PRO A 7 -17.80 32.23 30.42
N LEU A 8 -17.43 32.49 29.17
CA LEU A 8 -17.08 31.49 28.13
C LEU A 8 -16.00 30.49 28.59
N LEU A 9 -15.16 30.87 29.52
CA LEU A 9 -14.12 30.01 30.11
C LEU A 9 -14.67 28.85 30.95
N GLN A 10 -15.84 28.99 31.60
CA GLN A 10 -16.46 27.89 32.35
C GLN A 10 -17.12 26.86 31.43
N ARG A 11 -17.58 27.25 30.24
CA ARG A 11 -18.13 26.32 29.25
C ARG A 11 -17.02 25.45 28.59
N ALA A 12 -15.84 26.00 28.38
CA ALA A 12 -14.72 25.26 27.83
C ALA A 12 -14.20 24.14 28.77
N THR A 13 -14.10 24.46 30.08
CA THR A 13 -13.57 23.48 31.05
C THR A 13 -14.51 22.33 31.36
N THR A 14 -15.84 22.52 31.26
CA THR A 14 -16.81 21.45 31.47
C THR A 14 -16.91 20.52 30.24
N ALA A 15 -16.73 21.03 29.02
CA ALA A 15 -16.67 20.23 27.81
C ALA A 15 -15.45 19.30 27.79
N TRP A 16 -14.28 19.74 28.21
CA TRP A 16 -13.05 18.94 28.28
C TRP A 16 -13.13 17.82 29.33
N ARG A 17 -13.75 18.02 30.47
CA ARG A 17 -13.90 16.98 31.50
C ARG A 17 -14.84 15.84 31.09
N GLY A 18 -15.89 16.12 30.34
CA GLY A 18 -16.80 15.08 29.81
C GLY A 18 -16.15 14.17 28.77
N HIS A 19 -15.27 14.71 27.91
CA HIS A 19 -14.56 13.95 26.88
C HIS A 19 -13.44 13.06 27.46
N ALA A 20 -12.73 13.53 28.48
CA ALA A 20 -11.65 12.76 29.11
C ALA A 20 -12.14 11.45 29.76
N GLY A 21 -13.30 11.48 30.41
CA GLY A 21 -13.90 10.28 31.01
C GLY A 21 -14.37 9.27 29.98
N SER A 22 -15.03 9.72 28.92
CA SER A 22 -15.50 8.89 27.81
C SER A 22 -14.32 8.25 27.05
N THR A 23 -13.28 9.04 26.74
CA THR A 23 -12.07 8.54 26.06
C THR A 23 -11.33 7.51 26.92
N GLY A 24 -11.22 7.73 28.24
CA GLY A 24 -10.59 6.76 29.15
C GLY A 24 -11.30 5.41 29.17
N ILE A 25 -12.61 5.38 29.27
CA ILE A 25 -13.41 4.16 29.23
C ILE A 25 -13.27 3.44 27.89
N THR A 26 -13.31 4.17 26.78
CA THR A 26 -13.13 3.60 25.44
C THR A 26 -11.75 2.97 25.29
N LEU A 27 -10.71 3.64 25.76
CA LEU A 27 -9.34 3.08 25.69
C LEU A 27 -9.22 1.80 26.56
N VAL A 28 -9.71 1.82 27.80
CA VAL A 28 -9.64 0.65 28.69
C VAL A 28 -10.46 -0.52 28.17
N LEU A 29 -11.55 -0.28 27.45
CA LEU A 29 -12.42 -1.33 26.94
C LEU A 29 -11.91 -1.92 25.61
N PHE A 30 -11.39 -1.09 24.69
CA PHE A 30 -11.03 -1.55 23.36
C PHE A 30 -9.54 -1.80 23.15
N LEU A 31 -8.66 -1.12 23.89
CA LEU A 31 -7.22 -1.30 23.73
C LEU A 31 -6.71 -2.68 24.19
N PRO A 32 -7.13 -3.23 25.35
CA PRO A 32 -6.66 -4.56 25.77
C PRO A 32 -7.02 -5.69 24.79
N PRO A 33 -8.27 -5.84 24.31
CA PRO A 33 -8.58 -6.88 23.34
C PRO A 33 -7.84 -6.66 22.00
N ALA A 34 -7.66 -5.42 21.55
CA ALA A 34 -6.90 -5.14 20.35
C ALA A 34 -5.42 -5.52 20.50
N LEU A 35 -4.80 -5.14 21.62
CA LEU A 35 -3.41 -5.53 21.92
C LEU A 35 -3.25 -7.04 22.09
N LEU A 36 -4.22 -7.72 22.72
CA LEU A 36 -4.20 -9.17 22.87
C LEU A 36 -4.22 -9.85 21.50
N LEU A 37 -5.14 -9.47 20.62
CA LEU A 37 -5.22 -10.00 19.26
C LEU A 37 -3.95 -9.67 18.46
N PHE A 38 -3.45 -8.45 18.54
CA PHE A 38 -2.19 -8.05 17.87
C PHE A 38 -1.00 -8.88 18.40
N THR A 39 -0.90 -9.07 19.70
CA THR A 39 0.18 -9.88 20.31
C THR A 39 0.07 -11.33 19.88
N LEU A 40 -1.13 -11.92 19.90
CA LEU A 40 -1.35 -13.33 19.57
C LEU A 40 -1.12 -13.63 18.08
N PHE A 41 -1.58 -12.75 17.19
CA PHE A 41 -1.55 -13.01 15.74
C PHE A 41 -0.39 -12.34 15.00
N VAL A 42 0.31 -11.39 15.61
CA VAL A 42 1.43 -10.67 14.96
C VAL A 42 2.72 -10.88 15.74
N VAL A 43 2.75 -10.48 17.01
CA VAL A 43 4.01 -10.49 17.79
C VAL A 43 4.48 -11.91 18.10
N MET A 44 3.57 -12.79 18.54
CA MET A 44 3.92 -14.18 18.87
C MET A 44 4.44 -14.96 17.65
N PRO A 45 3.79 -14.97 16.47
CA PRO A 45 4.34 -15.63 15.28
C PRO A 45 5.69 -15.07 14.82
N ILE A 46 5.94 -13.75 14.97
CA ILE A 46 7.26 -13.17 14.69
C ILE A 46 8.32 -13.71 15.64
N GLY A 47 7.98 -13.81 16.93
CA GLY A 47 8.87 -14.42 17.93
C GLY A 47 9.17 -15.90 17.66
N GLU A 48 8.15 -16.67 17.28
CA GLU A 48 8.30 -18.07 16.89
C GLU A 48 9.14 -18.22 15.62
N ALA A 49 8.90 -17.39 14.61
CA ALA A 49 9.70 -17.38 13.38
C ALA A 49 11.18 -17.06 13.67
N ALA A 50 11.45 -16.10 14.55
CA ALA A 50 12.80 -15.78 14.98
C ALA A 50 13.43 -16.96 15.74
N TRP A 51 12.69 -17.66 16.58
CA TRP A 51 13.17 -18.86 17.27
C TRP A 51 13.47 -19.98 16.28
N TYR A 52 12.54 -20.31 15.38
CA TYR A 52 12.73 -21.37 14.39
C TYR A 52 13.86 -21.06 13.38
N SER A 53 14.18 -19.80 13.16
CA SER A 53 15.20 -19.39 12.20
C SER A 53 16.61 -19.93 12.51
N VAL A 54 16.89 -20.30 13.76
CA VAL A 54 18.17 -20.86 14.20
C VAL A 54 18.19 -22.40 14.27
N PHE A 55 17.08 -23.03 13.88
CA PHE A 55 16.96 -24.49 13.82
C PHE A 55 16.80 -24.98 12.38
N ARG A 56 17.19 -26.23 12.14
CA ARG A 56 16.71 -26.97 10.96
C ARG A 56 15.37 -27.59 11.32
N TRP A 57 14.30 -27.10 10.68
CA TRP A 57 12.94 -27.54 10.95
C TRP A 57 12.14 -27.61 9.66
N ASP A 58 11.41 -28.69 9.50
CA ASP A 58 10.57 -28.97 8.32
C ASP A 58 9.11 -28.50 8.46
N GLY A 59 8.77 -27.87 9.59
CA GLY A 59 7.42 -27.36 9.87
C GLY A 59 6.55 -28.33 10.67
N PHE A 60 7.05 -29.54 11.03
CA PHE A 60 6.31 -30.52 11.79
C PHE A 60 6.99 -30.83 13.13
N GLY A 61 6.19 -30.92 14.21
CA GLY A 61 6.70 -31.20 15.54
C GLY A 61 7.58 -30.09 16.12
N SER A 62 8.34 -30.41 17.15
CA SER A 62 9.26 -29.48 17.79
C SER A 62 10.60 -29.43 17.05
N PRO A 63 11.23 -28.27 16.87
CA PRO A 63 12.55 -28.16 16.25
C PRO A 63 13.58 -28.78 17.21
N THR A 64 14.35 -29.73 16.71
CA THR A 64 15.33 -30.47 17.54
C THR A 64 16.78 -30.18 17.14
N GLU A 65 17.05 -29.82 15.90
CA GLU A 65 18.41 -29.62 15.39
C GLU A 65 18.76 -28.12 15.37
N PHE A 66 19.52 -27.68 16.37
CA PHE A 66 20.02 -26.31 16.44
C PHE A 66 21.19 -26.14 15.47
N ILE A 67 21.07 -25.24 14.49
CA ILE A 67 22.08 -24.99 13.45
C ILE A 67 22.65 -23.54 13.47
N GLY A 68 22.27 -22.75 14.48
CA GLY A 68 22.73 -21.36 14.60
C GLY A 68 22.32 -20.50 13.40
N LEU A 69 23.25 -19.77 12.81
CA LEU A 69 23.01 -18.82 11.71
C LEU A 69 23.08 -19.43 10.31
N ARG A 70 23.18 -20.76 10.19
CA ARG A 70 23.34 -21.45 8.89
C ARG A 70 22.20 -21.17 7.90
N ASN A 71 20.98 -21.01 8.38
CA ASN A 71 19.84 -20.60 7.53
C ASN A 71 20.07 -19.22 6.89
N TYR A 72 20.65 -18.30 7.65
CA TYR A 72 20.98 -16.95 7.15
C TYR A 72 22.13 -16.97 6.15
N GLU A 73 23.14 -17.79 6.37
CA GLU A 73 24.24 -17.98 5.40
C GLU A 73 23.70 -18.52 4.07
N GLN A 74 22.83 -19.53 4.11
CA GLN A 74 22.17 -20.08 2.93
C GLN A 74 21.27 -19.05 2.22
N LEU A 75 20.53 -18.24 3.00
CA LEU A 75 19.69 -17.17 2.48
C LEU A 75 20.52 -16.15 1.70
N PHE A 76 21.61 -15.66 2.31
CA PHE A 76 22.49 -14.68 1.67
C PHE A 76 23.32 -15.26 0.50
N ALA A 77 23.52 -16.56 0.44
CA ALA A 77 24.11 -17.23 -0.72
C ALA A 77 23.11 -17.49 -1.86
N SER A 78 21.81 -17.35 -1.59
CA SER A 78 20.75 -17.68 -2.56
C SER A 78 20.60 -16.61 -3.64
N LYS A 79 20.72 -17.02 -4.91
CA LYS A 79 20.44 -16.15 -6.06
C LYS A 79 18.99 -15.65 -6.07
N VAL A 80 18.04 -16.48 -5.63
CA VAL A 80 16.61 -16.13 -5.55
C VAL A 80 16.40 -14.98 -4.58
N PHE A 81 17.06 -15.02 -3.43
CA PHE A 81 17.00 -13.94 -2.44
C PHE A 81 17.53 -12.61 -2.99
N HIS A 82 18.68 -12.63 -3.67
CA HIS A 82 19.23 -11.42 -4.29
C HIS A 82 18.34 -10.87 -5.39
N THR A 83 17.74 -11.74 -6.21
CA THR A 83 16.77 -11.32 -7.23
C THR A 83 15.54 -10.69 -6.59
N ALA A 84 15.01 -11.30 -5.52
CA ALA A 84 13.87 -10.74 -4.79
C ALA A 84 14.18 -9.37 -4.17
N LEU A 85 15.37 -9.19 -3.57
CA LEU A 85 15.83 -7.89 -3.05
C LEU A 85 15.93 -6.84 -4.15
N ARG A 86 16.53 -7.19 -5.30
CA ARG A 86 16.63 -6.27 -6.45
C ARG A 86 15.25 -5.86 -6.96
N ASN A 87 14.33 -6.81 -7.11
CA ASN A 87 12.98 -6.51 -7.59
C ASN A 87 12.23 -5.61 -6.59
N ASN A 88 12.34 -5.87 -5.28
CA ASN A 88 11.78 -5.00 -4.25
C ASN A 88 12.39 -3.59 -4.29
N PHE A 89 13.70 -3.47 -4.51
CA PHE A 89 14.35 -2.18 -4.69
C PHE A 89 13.74 -1.40 -5.86
N TRP A 90 13.53 -2.04 -7.02
CA TRP A 90 12.90 -1.40 -8.17
C TRP A 90 11.45 -1.00 -7.91
N ILE A 91 10.66 -1.84 -7.20
CA ILE A 91 9.30 -1.47 -6.79
C ILE A 91 9.33 -0.19 -5.93
N ILE A 92 10.22 -0.13 -4.94
CA ILE A 92 10.36 1.05 -4.08
C ILE A 92 10.81 2.27 -4.89
N ALA A 93 11.82 2.13 -5.74
CA ALA A 93 12.37 3.22 -6.55
C ALA A 93 11.32 3.81 -7.51
N VAL A 94 10.55 2.95 -8.20
CA VAL A 94 9.48 3.36 -9.11
C VAL A 94 8.30 3.97 -8.34
N SER A 95 7.96 3.40 -7.19
CA SER A 95 6.88 3.95 -6.37
C SER A 95 7.23 5.34 -5.83
N LEU A 96 8.43 5.54 -5.29
CA LEU A 96 8.86 6.83 -4.76
C LEU A 96 9.19 7.85 -5.86
N GLY A 97 9.81 7.40 -6.96
CA GLY A 97 10.30 8.30 -8.01
C GLY A 97 9.27 8.64 -9.09
N ILE A 98 8.30 7.77 -9.33
CA ILE A 98 7.30 7.94 -10.40
C ILE A 98 5.88 7.98 -9.84
N GLN A 99 5.47 6.93 -9.14
CA GLN A 99 4.07 6.76 -8.74
C GLN A 99 3.58 7.84 -7.77
N LEU A 100 4.32 8.09 -6.69
CA LEU A 100 3.93 9.09 -5.69
C LEU A 100 3.99 10.53 -6.23
N PRO A 101 5.04 10.97 -6.98
CA PRO A 101 5.05 12.29 -7.60
C PRO A 101 3.93 12.50 -8.61
N LEU A 102 3.64 11.49 -9.45
CA LEU A 102 2.50 11.54 -10.38
C LEU A 102 1.16 11.64 -9.65
N ALA A 103 0.98 10.84 -8.59
CA ALA A 103 -0.22 10.86 -7.77
C ALA A 103 -0.41 12.22 -7.07
N LEU A 104 0.66 12.82 -6.57
CA LEU A 104 0.64 14.16 -5.97
C LEU A 104 0.31 15.23 -7.03
N ALA A 105 0.95 15.21 -8.19
CA ALA A 105 0.66 16.15 -9.27
C ALA A 105 -0.81 16.10 -9.69
N MET A 106 -1.37 14.89 -9.87
CA MET A 106 -2.79 14.73 -10.19
C MET A 106 -3.70 15.14 -9.03
N ALA A 107 -3.30 14.90 -7.79
CA ALA A 107 -4.04 15.33 -6.62
C ALA A 107 -4.13 16.84 -6.53
N LEU A 108 -3.04 17.57 -6.79
CA LEU A 108 -3.02 19.04 -6.82
C LEU A 108 -3.98 19.58 -7.88
N ILE A 109 -3.97 19.00 -9.09
CA ILE A 109 -4.88 19.40 -10.17
C ILE A 109 -6.34 19.11 -9.78
N LEU A 110 -6.64 17.90 -9.26
CA LEU A 110 -8.01 17.49 -8.94
C LEU A 110 -8.50 17.98 -7.57
N ALA A 111 -7.65 18.54 -6.73
CA ALA A 111 -8.05 19.19 -5.48
C ALA A 111 -8.76 20.53 -5.74
N GLU A 112 -8.45 21.19 -6.85
CA GLU A 112 -9.13 22.41 -7.29
C GLU A 112 -10.58 22.13 -7.73
N ARG A 113 -11.40 23.19 -7.84
CA ARG A 113 -12.80 23.10 -8.27
C ARG A 113 -12.92 22.95 -9.78
N ILE A 114 -12.44 21.83 -10.32
CA ILE A 114 -12.52 21.50 -11.74
C ILE A 114 -13.88 20.82 -12.00
N PRO A 115 -14.62 21.25 -13.06
CA PRO A 115 -15.80 20.52 -13.53
C PRO A 115 -15.41 19.05 -13.80
N ALA A 116 -16.26 18.11 -13.42
CA ALA A 116 -16.03 16.68 -13.57
C ALA A 116 -14.85 16.07 -12.75
N ALA A 117 -14.21 16.79 -11.81
CA ALA A 117 -13.21 16.20 -10.90
C ALA A 117 -13.65 14.89 -10.23
N PRO A 118 -14.91 14.71 -9.76
CA PRO A 118 -15.38 13.45 -9.21
C PRO A 118 -15.30 12.28 -10.19
N ILE A 119 -15.55 12.51 -11.47
CA ILE A 119 -15.49 11.48 -12.52
C ILE A 119 -14.04 11.04 -12.73
N PHE A 120 -13.10 11.99 -12.83
CA PHE A 120 -11.68 11.66 -12.94
C PHE A 120 -11.16 10.91 -11.71
N ARG A 121 -11.54 11.33 -10.51
CA ARG A 121 -11.21 10.60 -9.26
C ARG A 121 -11.71 9.17 -9.31
N MET A 122 -12.94 8.93 -9.76
CA MET A 122 -13.52 7.60 -9.90
C MET A 122 -12.74 6.75 -10.92
N ILE A 123 -12.44 7.29 -12.11
CA ILE A 123 -11.71 6.58 -13.18
C ILE A 123 -10.32 6.16 -12.71
N PHE A 124 -9.57 7.06 -12.07
CA PHE A 124 -8.23 6.77 -11.57
C PHE A 124 -8.23 5.83 -10.35
N PHE A 125 -9.29 5.85 -9.54
CA PHE A 125 -9.41 4.97 -8.39
C PHE A 125 -9.90 3.55 -8.75
N LEU A 126 -10.61 3.41 -9.87
CA LEU A 126 -11.21 2.14 -10.30
C LEU A 126 -10.20 0.97 -10.36
N PRO A 127 -8.97 1.12 -10.89
CA PRO A 127 -7.99 0.04 -10.91
C PRO A 127 -7.67 -0.53 -9.53
N TYR A 128 -7.63 0.30 -8.51
CA TYR A 128 -7.36 -0.14 -7.14
C TYR A 128 -8.45 -1.06 -6.58
N VAL A 129 -9.70 -0.82 -6.96
CA VAL A 129 -10.86 -1.62 -6.50
C VAL A 129 -10.91 -3.01 -7.16
N LEU A 130 -10.26 -3.19 -8.31
CA LEU A 130 -10.23 -4.49 -8.99
C LEU A 130 -9.50 -5.54 -8.13
N ALA A 131 -10.06 -6.75 -8.10
CA ALA A 131 -9.38 -7.89 -7.48
C ALA A 131 -8.01 -8.13 -8.16
N GLU A 132 -7.00 -8.54 -7.37
CA GLU A 132 -5.63 -8.77 -7.88
C GLU A 132 -5.60 -9.73 -9.06
N ILE A 133 -6.37 -10.84 -8.96
CA ILE A 133 -6.46 -11.84 -10.02
C ILE A 133 -7.06 -11.24 -11.30
N ALA A 134 -8.12 -10.42 -11.17
CA ALA A 134 -8.75 -9.78 -12.31
C ALA A 134 -7.79 -8.78 -13.00
N ALA A 135 -7.09 -7.95 -12.22
CA ALA A 135 -6.08 -7.05 -12.75
C ALA A 135 -4.96 -7.82 -13.47
N GLY A 136 -4.48 -8.91 -12.87
CA GLY A 136 -3.46 -9.77 -13.46
C GLY A 136 -3.91 -10.39 -14.80
N LEU A 137 -5.15 -10.86 -14.90
CA LEU A 137 -5.71 -11.42 -16.13
C LEU A 137 -5.84 -10.34 -17.23
N ILE A 138 -6.36 -9.16 -16.89
CA ILE A 138 -6.48 -8.03 -17.84
C ILE A 138 -5.12 -7.71 -18.45
N TRP A 139 -4.09 -7.54 -17.61
CA TRP A 139 -2.76 -7.19 -18.09
C TRP A 139 -2.04 -8.34 -18.79
N ARG A 140 -2.30 -9.60 -18.40
CA ARG A 140 -1.83 -10.77 -19.16
C ARG A 140 -2.33 -10.74 -20.60
N PHE A 141 -3.63 -10.44 -20.82
CA PHE A 141 -4.16 -10.26 -22.17
C PHE A 141 -3.61 -9.00 -22.86
N ALA A 142 -3.47 -7.90 -22.16
CA ALA A 142 -2.94 -6.66 -22.73
C ALA A 142 -1.50 -6.84 -23.22
N TYR A 143 -0.67 -7.60 -22.48
CA TYR A 143 0.74 -7.87 -22.81
C TYR A 143 0.95 -9.08 -23.72
N ASP A 144 -0.10 -9.75 -24.15
CA ASP A 144 0.02 -10.85 -25.13
C ASP A 144 0.58 -10.35 -26.45
N GLY A 145 1.67 -10.99 -26.91
CA GLY A 145 2.40 -10.59 -28.12
C GLY A 145 1.70 -10.96 -29.42
N ASP A 146 0.71 -11.87 -29.38
CA ASP A 146 0.02 -12.35 -30.57
C ASP A 146 -1.34 -11.66 -30.78
N TYR A 147 -2.12 -11.52 -29.69
CA TYR A 147 -3.51 -11.07 -29.75
C TYR A 147 -3.82 -9.87 -28.85
N GLY A 148 -2.87 -9.44 -28.00
CA GLY A 148 -3.07 -8.40 -26.99
C GLY A 148 -3.04 -6.98 -27.55
N LEU A 149 -3.14 -6.03 -26.61
CA LEU A 149 -3.04 -4.61 -26.90
C LEU A 149 -1.67 -4.25 -27.52
N ILE A 150 -0.58 -4.82 -26.96
CA ILE A 150 0.78 -4.61 -27.46
C ILE A 150 0.93 -5.14 -28.88
N ALA A 151 0.37 -6.33 -29.18
CA ALA A 151 0.37 -6.89 -30.53
C ALA A 151 -0.38 -5.99 -31.53
N SER A 152 -1.50 -5.41 -31.11
CA SER A 152 -2.29 -4.51 -31.94
C SER A 152 -1.56 -3.19 -32.24
N ILE A 153 -0.89 -2.63 -31.23
CA ILE A 153 -0.07 -1.43 -31.38
C ILE A 153 1.13 -1.72 -32.31
N ALA A 154 1.88 -2.80 -32.06
CA ALA A 154 3.03 -3.16 -32.87
C ALA A 154 2.65 -3.35 -34.35
N ARG A 155 1.54 -4.03 -34.63
CA ARG A 155 1.01 -4.17 -36.01
C ARG A 155 0.67 -2.84 -36.66
N ALA A 156 0.10 -1.90 -35.91
CA ALA A 156 -0.21 -0.57 -36.43
C ALA A 156 1.04 0.20 -36.86
N PHE A 157 2.19 -0.08 -36.21
CA PHE A 157 3.50 0.49 -36.57
C PHE A 157 4.32 -0.40 -37.51
N GLY A 158 3.76 -1.51 -38.02
CA GLY A 158 4.45 -2.41 -38.92
C GLY A 158 5.58 -3.22 -38.27
N THR A 159 5.55 -3.41 -36.95
CA THR A 159 6.55 -4.15 -36.19
C THR A 159 5.97 -5.40 -35.54
N VAL A 160 6.85 -6.31 -35.09
CA VAL A 160 6.46 -7.51 -34.33
C VAL A 160 6.48 -7.18 -32.84
N ALA A 161 5.41 -7.54 -32.14
CA ALA A 161 5.33 -7.33 -30.71
C ALA A 161 6.27 -8.29 -29.95
N PRO A 162 6.97 -7.83 -28.91
CA PRO A 162 7.71 -8.73 -28.04
C PRO A 162 6.75 -9.53 -27.15
N HIS A 163 7.14 -10.76 -26.78
CA HIS A 163 6.46 -11.52 -25.73
C HIS A 163 6.85 -11.00 -24.33
N VAL A 164 6.26 -9.87 -23.96
CA VAL A 164 6.68 -9.03 -22.83
C VAL A 164 6.80 -9.78 -21.51
N LEU A 165 5.86 -10.70 -21.21
CA LEU A 165 5.86 -11.46 -19.95
C LEU A 165 6.79 -12.68 -19.98
N ALA A 166 7.16 -13.16 -21.18
CA ALA A 166 8.05 -14.30 -21.34
C ALA A 166 9.53 -13.88 -21.41
N ASP A 167 9.81 -12.63 -21.73
CA ASP A 167 11.16 -12.11 -21.84
C ASP A 167 11.56 -11.42 -20.52
N PRO A 168 12.61 -11.93 -19.82
CA PRO A 168 13.09 -11.34 -18.56
C PRO A 168 13.48 -9.85 -18.68
N GLN A 169 13.84 -9.38 -19.88
CA GLN A 169 14.20 -7.99 -20.11
C GLN A 169 13.01 -7.04 -19.96
N TYR A 170 11.81 -7.47 -20.34
CA TYR A 170 10.59 -6.66 -20.34
C TYR A 170 9.65 -6.97 -19.17
N ALA A 171 9.71 -8.19 -18.65
CA ALA A 171 8.77 -8.68 -17.64
C ALA A 171 8.76 -7.82 -16.36
N GLU A 172 9.94 -7.40 -15.88
CA GLU A 172 10.06 -6.56 -14.68
C GLU A 172 9.40 -5.19 -14.89
N ALA A 173 9.69 -4.52 -16.01
CA ALA A 173 9.10 -3.22 -16.35
C ALA A 173 7.57 -3.32 -16.56
N ALA A 174 7.10 -4.42 -17.16
CA ALA A 174 5.69 -4.67 -17.33
C ALA A 174 4.96 -4.79 -15.97
N ILE A 175 5.52 -5.56 -15.04
CA ILE A 175 4.95 -5.71 -13.69
C ILE A 175 4.96 -4.36 -12.95
N LEU A 176 6.05 -3.61 -13.02
CA LEU A 176 6.15 -2.27 -12.40
C LEU A 176 5.10 -1.31 -12.94
N SER A 177 4.84 -1.34 -14.27
CA SER A 177 3.80 -0.48 -14.86
C SER A 177 2.40 -0.84 -14.38
N VAL A 178 2.11 -2.14 -14.17
CA VAL A 178 0.83 -2.61 -13.60
C VAL A 178 0.69 -2.15 -12.15
N ILE A 179 1.75 -2.22 -11.36
CA ILE A 179 1.75 -1.73 -9.97
C ILE A 179 1.46 -0.22 -9.94
N VAL A 180 2.15 0.57 -10.76
CA VAL A 180 1.90 2.01 -10.84
C VAL A 180 0.44 2.29 -11.24
N TRP A 181 -0.07 1.65 -12.30
CA TRP A 181 -1.44 1.81 -12.76
C TRP A 181 -2.46 1.46 -11.67
N LYS A 182 -2.25 0.34 -10.96
CA LYS A 182 -3.20 -0.14 -9.96
C LYS A 182 -3.27 0.75 -8.73
N TYR A 183 -2.12 1.17 -8.21
CA TYR A 183 -2.05 1.89 -6.92
C TYR A 183 -1.98 3.40 -7.05
N PHE A 184 -1.77 3.95 -8.25
CA PHE A 184 -1.71 5.38 -8.51
C PHE A 184 -2.92 6.14 -7.98
N GLY A 185 -4.14 5.68 -8.33
CA GLY A 185 -5.38 6.34 -7.92
C GLY A 185 -5.63 6.31 -6.41
N PHE A 186 -5.22 5.26 -5.73
CA PHE A 186 -5.29 5.17 -4.28
C PHE A 186 -4.42 6.25 -3.61
N HIS A 187 -3.16 6.38 -4.01
CA HIS A 187 -2.27 7.42 -3.48
C HIS A 187 -2.75 8.83 -3.83
N MET A 188 -3.26 9.03 -5.04
CA MET A 188 -3.89 10.30 -5.43
C MET A 188 -5.05 10.67 -4.50
N MET A 189 -5.92 9.73 -4.15
CA MET A 189 -7.03 9.98 -3.22
C MET A 189 -6.56 10.31 -1.81
N LEU A 190 -5.49 9.64 -1.33
CA LEU A 190 -4.89 9.96 -0.03
C LEU A 190 -4.31 11.39 -0.02
N TYR A 191 -3.62 11.80 -1.09
CA TYR A 191 -3.12 13.16 -1.21
C TYR A 191 -4.24 14.20 -1.27
N ILE A 192 -5.33 13.94 -2.01
CA ILE A 192 -6.49 14.84 -2.05
C ILE A 192 -7.08 15.00 -0.64
N ALA A 193 -7.24 13.90 0.10
CA ALA A 193 -7.75 13.95 1.47
C ALA A 193 -6.82 14.75 2.39
N GLY A 194 -5.50 14.55 2.29
CA GLY A 194 -4.51 15.31 3.04
C GLY A 194 -4.52 16.80 2.70
N LEU A 195 -4.57 17.15 1.41
CA LEU A 195 -4.63 18.55 0.96
C LEU A 195 -5.91 19.27 1.44
N GLN A 196 -7.04 18.56 1.47
CA GLN A 196 -8.30 19.13 1.98
C GLN A 196 -8.33 19.32 3.50
N ALA A 197 -7.44 18.65 4.25
CA ALA A 197 -7.31 18.81 5.70
C ALA A 197 -6.43 20.01 6.11
N ILE A 198 -5.71 20.62 5.17
CA ILE A 198 -4.89 21.82 5.42
C ILE A 198 -5.83 23.02 5.52
N ASP A 199 -5.67 23.79 6.61
CA ASP A 199 -6.45 25.00 6.85
C ASP A 199 -6.10 26.07 5.80
N ARG A 200 -7.12 26.71 5.21
CA ARG A 200 -6.94 27.71 4.15
C ARG A 200 -6.21 28.96 4.61
N ASP A 201 -6.16 29.18 5.92
CA ASP A 201 -5.44 30.33 6.50
C ASP A 201 -3.90 30.13 6.50
N LEU A 202 -3.43 28.93 6.07
CA LEU A 202 -2.00 28.59 5.96
C LEU A 202 -1.49 28.64 4.51
N CYS A 203 -2.34 28.87 3.54
CA CYS A 203 -2.03 29.00 2.11
C CYS A 203 -2.33 30.42 1.63
#